data_2448790c66dcbbf863bc205c197a8ea4
#
_entry.id   2448790c66dcbbf863bc205c197a8ea4
#
_cell.length_a   1.000
_cell.length_b   1.000
_cell.length_c   1.000
_cell.angle_alpha   90.00
_cell.angle_beta   90.00
_cell.angle_gamma   90.00
#
_symmetry.space_group_name_H-M   'P 1'
#
loop_
_entity.id
_entity.type
_entity.pdbx_description
1 polymer ?
#
loop_
_entity_poly.entity_id
_entity_poly.type
_entity_poly.pdbx_seq_one_letter_code
_entity_poly.pdbx_strand_id
1 'polypeptide(L)'
;MSAFQTALRATSTVSRAAVRNPARTYATVQSDIFKPTKFGGKYTATLIPGDGIGAEVSESVKTIFKADNVPIEWEQVDVSGMETGDKHTEELFRESIASLKRNKLGLKGILHTPVERSGHQSFNVAMRQELDIYASIVLIKNIPGYKTRHEGIDLCVIRENTEGEYSGLEHQSVAGVVESLKIITRAKSERIAKFAFAFALANNRKKVTCIHKANIMKLADGLFRNTFKKVAEDYPTLETNDMIVDNASMQCVSRPQQFDVLVMPNLYGGILSNIGAGLVGGPGIVPGCNIGRDIAVFEPGCRHVGLDIKGKDQANPSALILSASMMLRHVGLDDHANRISRAVYDVIGGGKTRTRDMGGNATTHEFTRAVLDRMESY
;
A
#
# COMPACT_ATOMS: atom_id res chain seq x y z
N MET A 1 34.41 0.36 24.35
CA MET A 1 34.23 1.65 23.64
C MET A 1 34.88 1.59 22.26
N SER A 2 34.50 0.76 21.31
CA SER A 2 35.14 0.81 19.97
C SER A 2 34.24 0.32 18.81
N ALA A 3 33.06 -0.20 19.04
CA ALA A 3 32.19 -0.69 17.97
C ALA A 3 31.07 0.31 17.57
N PHE A 4 30.83 1.36 18.33
CA PHE A 4 29.77 2.36 18.07
C PHE A 4 30.23 3.56 17.24
N GLN A 5 31.52 3.76 17.10
CA GLN A 5 32.07 4.89 16.31
C GLN A 5 32.30 4.58 14.84
N THR A 6 32.30 3.32 14.44
CA THR A 6 32.50 2.92 13.03
C THR A 6 31.22 2.99 12.20
N ALA A 7 30.04 2.89 12.82
CA ALA A 7 28.75 2.99 12.13
C ALA A 7 28.33 4.42 11.74
N LEU A 8 28.89 5.43 12.40
CA LEU A 8 28.59 6.85 12.14
C LEU A 8 29.45 7.48 11.02
N ARG A 9 30.48 6.80 10.53
CA ARG A 9 31.32 7.30 9.42
C ARG A 9 30.91 6.80 8.04
N ALA A 10 29.97 5.85 7.93
CA ALA A 10 29.49 5.33 6.65
C ALA A 10 28.34 6.15 6.03
N THR A 11 27.83 7.18 6.70
CA THR A 11 26.73 8.02 6.22
C THR A 11 27.13 9.32 5.53
N SER A 12 28.42 9.61 5.36
CA SER A 12 28.90 10.89 4.82
C SER A 12 29.31 10.90 3.35
N THR A 13 29.05 9.83 2.60
CA THR A 13 29.29 9.81 1.14
C THR A 13 28.01 9.55 0.35
N VAL A 14 26.95 10.28 0.64
CA VAL A 14 25.86 10.48 -0.33
C VAL A 14 26.32 11.57 -1.29
N SER A 15 26.80 11.14 -2.44
CA SER A 15 27.25 11.97 -3.55
C SER A 15 26.21 13.06 -3.86
N ARG A 16 26.65 14.33 -3.86
CA ARG A 16 25.89 15.52 -4.27
C ARG A 16 25.44 15.53 -5.75
N ALA A 17 25.59 14.43 -6.48
CA ALA A 17 25.29 14.32 -7.91
C ALA A 17 23.86 13.89 -8.27
N ALA A 18 22.93 13.75 -7.29
CA ALA A 18 21.54 13.36 -7.55
C ALA A 18 20.57 14.56 -7.56
N VAL A 19 21.04 15.76 -7.92
CA VAL A 19 20.19 16.94 -8.02
C VAL A 19 19.77 17.14 -9.48
N ARG A 20 18.46 17.10 -9.71
CA ARG A 20 17.72 17.44 -10.92
C ARG A 20 17.43 16.31 -11.90
N ASN A 21 16.45 15.46 -11.51
CA ASN A 21 15.60 14.83 -12.49
C ASN A 21 14.14 15.16 -12.15
N PRO A 22 13.42 16.03 -12.91
CA PRO A 22 12.02 16.40 -12.62
C PRO A 22 11.04 15.25 -12.80
N ALA A 23 11.50 14.07 -13.20
CA ALA A 23 10.68 12.87 -13.37
C ALA A 23 10.43 12.05 -12.10
N ARG A 24 10.95 12.41 -10.93
CA ARG A 24 10.66 11.73 -9.67
C ARG A 24 9.36 12.22 -9.03
N THR A 25 8.25 12.03 -9.73
CA THR A 25 6.90 12.31 -9.18
C THR A 25 6.31 11.16 -8.37
N TYR A 26 7.05 10.07 -8.16
CA TYR A 26 6.52 8.85 -7.55
C TYR A 26 7.32 8.49 -6.30
N ALA A 27 6.58 8.18 -5.22
CA ALA A 27 7.17 7.74 -3.97
C ALA A 27 7.97 6.44 -4.19
N THR A 28 9.23 6.46 -3.80
CA THR A 28 10.08 5.26 -3.81
C THR A 28 10.02 4.62 -2.42
N VAL A 29 9.59 3.38 -2.37
CA VAL A 29 9.68 2.56 -1.16
C VAL A 29 10.99 1.79 -1.25
N GLN A 30 12.03 2.26 -0.56
CA GLN A 30 13.29 1.52 -0.44
C GLN A 30 13.38 0.94 0.97
N SER A 31 13.40 -0.39 1.07
CA SER A 31 13.92 -1.05 2.24
C SER A 31 15.38 -1.42 1.98
N ASP A 32 16.30 -0.96 2.81
CA ASP A 32 17.72 -1.27 2.68
C ASP A 32 18.05 -2.75 3.00
N ILE A 33 17.06 -3.53 3.41
CA ILE A 33 17.27 -4.80 4.10
C ILE A 33 17.29 -6.00 3.15
N PHE A 34 16.57 -5.96 2.03
CA PHE A 34 16.59 -7.08 1.08
C PHE A 34 16.14 -6.68 -0.31
N LYS A 35 16.98 -6.90 -1.30
CA LYS A 35 16.58 -6.85 -2.71
C LYS A 35 16.39 -8.28 -3.22
N PRO A 36 15.24 -8.61 -3.83
CA PRO A 36 15.02 -9.92 -4.43
C PRO A 36 16.15 -10.25 -5.43
N THR A 37 16.61 -11.49 -5.40
CA THR A 37 17.70 -11.92 -6.28
C THR A 37 17.18 -12.11 -7.70
N LYS A 38 17.94 -11.65 -8.69
CA LYS A 38 17.69 -11.98 -10.09
C LYS A 38 18.20 -13.37 -10.41
N PHE A 39 17.37 -14.19 -11.03
CA PHE A 39 17.77 -15.46 -11.58
C PHE A 39 17.57 -15.44 -13.12
N GLY A 40 18.60 -15.80 -13.88
CA GLY A 40 18.53 -15.70 -15.34
C GLY A 40 18.21 -14.30 -15.89
N GLY A 41 18.55 -13.24 -15.13
CA GLY A 41 18.26 -11.85 -15.52
C GLY A 41 16.86 -11.34 -15.15
N LYS A 42 15.98 -12.20 -14.61
CA LYS A 42 14.61 -11.89 -14.22
C LYS A 42 14.43 -12.00 -12.71
N TYR A 43 13.50 -11.23 -12.16
CA TYR A 43 12.98 -11.45 -10.81
C TYR A 43 11.79 -12.38 -10.84
N THR A 44 11.64 -13.26 -9.86
CA THR A 44 10.41 -14.02 -9.65
C THR A 44 9.55 -13.28 -8.62
N ALA A 45 8.30 -13.02 -8.97
CA ALA A 45 7.32 -12.38 -8.06
C ALA A 45 6.10 -13.28 -7.90
N THR A 46 5.64 -13.41 -6.65
CA THR A 46 4.39 -14.11 -6.36
C THR A 46 3.21 -13.26 -6.82
N LEU A 47 2.33 -13.83 -7.64
CA LEU A 47 1.07 -13.19 -8.05
C LEU A 47 -0.11 -13.88 -7.38
N ILE A 48 -0.89 -13.14 -6.63
CA ILE A 48 -2.14 -13.60 -6.03
C ILE A 48 -3.27 -12.74 -6.62
N PRO A 49 -4.00 -13.21 -7.64
CA PRO A 49 -5.08 -12.43 -8.24
C PRO A 49 -6.15 -12.03 -7.23
N GLY A 50 -6.50 -12.92 -6.30
CA GLY A 50 -7.53 -12.68 -5.30
C GLY A 50 -8.95 -12.84 -5.86
N ASP A 51 -9.91 -12.24 -5.16
CA ASP A 51 -11.34 -12.40 -5.44
C ASP A 51 -11.89 -11.30 -6.36
N GLY A 52 -13.13 -11.47 -6.79
CA GLY A 52 -13.87 -10.49 -7.56
C GLY A 52 -13.20 -10.13 -8.88
N ILE A 53 -12.88 -8.85 -9.05
CA ILE A 53 -12.23 -8.31 -10.25
C ILE A 53 -10.73 -8.66 -10.32
N GLY A 54 -10.17 -9.31 -9.31
CA GLY A 54 -8.73 -9.52 -9.18
C GLY A 54 -8.09 -10.23 -10.36
N ALA A 55 -8.73 -11.24 -10.92
CA ALA A 55 -8.25 -11.95 -12.11
C ALA A 55 -8.15 -11.02 -13.32
N GLU A 56 -9.19 -10.23 -13.60
CA GLU A 56 -9.26 -9.32 -14.74
C GLU A 56 -8.16 -8.24 -14.67
N VAL A 57 -8.01 -7.61 -13.51
CA VAL A 57 -7.00 -6.53 -13.35
C VAL A 57 -5.57 -7.07 -13.29
N SER A 58 -5.38 -8.33 -12.86
CA SER A 58 -4.08 -9.00 -12.90
C SER A 58 -3.65 -9.32 -14.33
N GLU A 59 -4.58 -9.73 -15.18
CA GLU A 59 -4.30 -9.95 -16.61
C GLU A 59 -3.89 -8.65 -17.32
N SER A 60 -4.48 -7.52 -16.95
CA SER A 60 -4.06 -6.20 -17.44
C SER A 60 -2.59 -5.92 -17.09
N VAL A 61 -2.16 -6.21 -15.86
CA VAL A 61 -0.76 -6.05 -15.46
C VAL A 61 0.17 -6.99 -16.23
N LYS A 62 -0.19 -8.28 -16.35
CA LYS A 62 0.62 -9.25 -17.12
C LYS A 62 0.77 -8.83 -18.58
N THR A 63 -0.30 -8.35 -19.18
CA THR A 63 -0.31 -7.89 -20.58
C THR A 63 0.63 -6.70 -20.77
N ILE A 64 0.57 -5.70 -19.88
CA ILE A 64 1.43 -4.51 -19.92
C ILE A 64 2.89 -4.90 -19.69
N PHE A 65 3.18 -5.77 -18.70
CA PHE A 65 4.55 -6.22 -18.41
C PHE A 65 5.15 -7.01 -19.59
N LYS A 66 4.35 -7.82 -20.25
CA LYS A 66 4.77 -8.57 -21.45
C LYS A 66 5.10 -7.62 -22.60
N ALA A 67 4.27 -6.64 -22.87
CA ALA A 67 4.47 -5.66 -23.95
C ALA A 67 5.72 -4.80 -23.71
N ASP A 68 5.99 -4.42 -22.44
CA ASP A 68 7.16 -3.62 -22.06
C ASP A 68 8.42 -4.46 -21.80
N ASN A 69 8.40 -5.77 -22.05
CA ASN A 69 9.50 -6.71 -21.78
C ASN A 69 10.05 -6.58 -20.34
N VAL A 70 9.17 -6.37 -19.35
CA VAL A 70 9.56 -6.26 -17.97
C VAL A 70 10.20 -7.57 -17.49
N PRO A 71 11.40 -7.55 -16.88
CA PRO A 71 12.10 -8.76 -16.47
C PRO A 71 11.54 -9.33 -15.14
N ILE A 72 10.24 -9.60 -15.13
CA ILE A 72 9.51 -10.25 -14.04
C ILE A 72 8.93 -11.57 -14.53
N GLU A 73 9.10 -12.61 -13.73
CA GLU A 73 8.48 -13.92 -13.92
C GLU A 73 7.45 -14.12 -12.80
N TRP A 74 6.23 -14.52 -13.17
CA TRP A 74 5.14 -14.66 -12.23
C TRP A 74 5.01 -16.09 -11.70
N GLU A 75 5.03 -16.25 -10.39
CA GLU A 75 4.58 -17.46 -9.71
C GLU A 75 3.17 -17.19 -9.19
N GLN A 76 2.15 -17.64 -9.94
CA GLN A 76 0.75 -17.37 -9.62
C GLN A 76 0.20 -18.43 -8.67
N VAL A 77 -0.47 -17.98 -7.62
CA VAL A 77 -1.21 -18.81 -6.66
C VAL A 77 -2.63 -18.24 -6.50
N ASP A 78 -3.63 -19.04 -6.86
CA ASP A 78 -5.03 -18.62 -6.92
C ASP A 78 -5.73 -18.83 -5.56
N VAL A 79 -5.46 -17.94 -4.62
CA VAL A 79 -6.08 -17.94 -3.28
C VAL A 79 -7.39 -17.16 -3.32
N SER A 80 -8.44 -17.72 -2.73
CA SER A 80 -9.72 -17.04 -2.48
C SER A 80 -9.97 -16.82 -0.99
N GLY A 81 -10.45 -15.65 -0.62
CA GLY A 81 -10.93 -15.35 0.73
C GLY A 81 -12.40 -15.70 0.95
N MET A 82 -13.13 -16.09 -0.12
CA MET A 82 -14.56 -16.41 -0.07
C MET A 82 -14.86 -17.79 0.52
N GLU A 83 -13.94 -18.73 0.35
CA GLU A 83 -14.08 -20.15 0.71
C GLU A 83 -13.22 -20.53 1.92
N THR A 84 -13.01 -19.58 2.85
CA THR A 84 -12.26 -19.85 4.08
C THR A 84 -12.86 -20.99 4.87
N GLY A 85 -12.03 -21.98 5.25
CA GLY A 85 -12.45 -23.19 5.95
C GLY A 85 -12.59 -24.44 5.06
N ASP A 86 -12.40 -24.31 3.74
CA ASP A 86 -12.13 -25.45 2.87
C ASP A 86 -10.64 -25.80 2.91
N LYS A 87 -10.33 -27.10 2.97
CA LYS A 87 -8.93 -27.59 3.06
C LYS A 87 -8.08 -27.17 1.86
N HIS A 88 -8.67 -27.19 0.68
CA HIS A 88 -7.95 -26.81 -0.55
C HIS A 88 -7.59 -25.32 -0.55
N THR A 89 -8.50 -24.46 -0.12
CA THR A 89 -8.25 -23.01 0.01
C THR A 89 -7.19 -22.72 1.08
N GLU A 90 -7.17 -23.45 2.18
CA GLU A 90 -6.12 -23.34 3.19
C GLU A 90 -4.74 -23.80 2.67
N GLU A 91 -4.70 -24.86 1.86
CA GLU A 91 -3.46 -25.32 1.21
C GLU A 91 -2.92 -24.27 0.24
N LEU A 92 -3.77 -23.70 -0.63
CA LEU A 92 -3.38 -22.60 -1.52
C LEU A 92 -2.91 -21.37 -0.75
N PHE A 93 -3.56 -21.03 0.37
CA PHE A 93 -3.09 -19.95 1.23
C PHE A 93 -1.68 -20.23 1.78
N ARG A 94 -1.41 -21.42 2.27
CA ARG A 94 -0.07 -21.83 2.76
C ARG A 94 0.97 -21.81 1.63
N GLU A 95 0.59 -22.26 0.44
CA GLU A 95 1.43 -22.19 -0.75
C GLU A 95 1.78 -20.73 -1.08
N SER A 96 0.81 -19.82 -1.04
CA SER A 96 1.05 -18.39 -1.27
C SER A 96 2.04 -17.78 -0.26
N ILE A 97 1.93 -18.16 1.01
CA ILE A 97 2.87 -17.76 2.06
C ILE A 97 4.28 -18.32 1.79
N ALA A 98 4.38 -19.59 1.39
CA ALA A 98 5.67 -20.22 1.06
C ALA A 98 6.31 -19.54 -0.16
N SER A 99 5.52 -19.26 -1.19
CA SER A 99 5.93 -18.51 -2.39
C SER A 99 6.45 -17.12 -2.03
N LEU A 100 5.71 -16.34 -1.21
CA LEU A 100 6.13 -15.01 -0.76
C LEU A 100 7.40 -15.05 0.11
N LYS A 101 7.55 -16.06 0.97
CA LYS A 101 8.79 -16.26 1.76
C LYS A 101 10.00 -16.58 0.87
N ARG A 102 9.80 -17.28 -0.23
CA ARG A 102 10.84 -17.61 -1.21
C ARG A 102 11.20 -16.42 -2.10
N ASN A 103 10.20 -15.82 -2.72
CA ASN A 103 10.38 -14.76 -3.72
C ASN A 103 10.64 -13.39 -3.11
N LYS A 104 10.25 -13.15 -1.85
CA LYS A 104 10.35 -11.87 -1.13
C LYS A 104 9.59 -10.71 -1.77
N LEU A 105 8.98 -10.93 -2.90
CA LEU A 105 8.30 -9.96 -3.74
C LEU A 105 6.95 -10.53 -4.17
N GLY A 106 5.88 -9.76 -4.03
CA GLY A 106 4.56 -10.17 -4.48
C GLY A 106 3.70 -9.02 -4.99
N LEU A 107 2.82 -9.35 -5.93
CA LEU A 107 1.71 -8.52 -6.37
C LEU A 107 0.42 -9.25 -6.03
N LYS A 108 -0.50 -8.54 -5.35
CA LYS A 108 -1.72 -9.16 -4.85
C LYS A 108 -2.94 -8.29 -5.16
N GLY A 109 -3.99 -8.93 -5.69
CA GLY A 109 -5.34 -8.38 -5.66
C GLY A 109 -5.96 -8.46 -4.26
N ILE A 110 -7.26 -8.25 -4.17
CA ILE A 110 -7.97 -8.20 -2.88
C ILE A 110 -8.53 -9.57 -2.55
N LEU A 111 -8.21 -10.08 -1.36
CA LEU A 111 -8.88 -11.26 -0.79
C LEU A 111 -10.12 -10.80 -0.02
N HIS A 112 -11.26 -11.35 -0.35
CA HIS A 112 -12.52 -11.07 0.33
C HIS A 112 -12.47 -11.55 1.79
N THR A 113 -13.11 -10.82 2.67
CA THR A 113 -13.29 -11.23 4.06
C THR A 113 -14.77 -11.14 4.38
N PRO A 114 -15.50 -12.29 4.41
CA PRO A 114 -16.94 -12.30 4.71
C PRO A 114 -17.24 -11.76 6.11
N VAL A 115 -18.29 -10.97 6.26
CA VAL A 115 -18.75 -10.42 7.54
C VAL A 115 -19.49 -11.49 8.36
N GLU A 116 -20.23 -12.38 7.69
CA GLU A 116 -21.18 -13.29 8.33
C GLU A 116 -20.58 -14.60 8.84
N ARG A 117 -19.27 -14.79 8.72
CA ARG A 117 -18.60 -16.03 9.13
C ARG A 117 -17.84 -15.87 10.43
N SER A 118 -18.30 -16.54 11.45
CA SER A 118 -17.57 -16.72 12.71
C SER A 118 -16.55 -17.86 12.61
N GLY A 119 -15.40 -17.70 13.24
CA GLY A 119 -14.48 -18.80 13.54
C GLY A 119 -13.22 -18.91 12.67
N HIS A 120 -13.08 -18.15 11.57
CA HIS A 120 -11.87 -18.17 10.77
C HIS A 120 -11.23 -16.78 10.68
N GLN A 121 -9.92 -16.73 10.90
CA GLN A 121 -9.14 -15.52 10.73
C GLN A 121 -9.09 -15.11 9.24
N SER A 122 -9.26 -13.82 8.95
CA SER A 122 -9.08 -13.31 7.60
C SER A 122 -7.69 -13.63 7.06
N PHE A 123 -7.61 -14.22 5.85
CA PHE A 123 -6.32 -14.49 5.19
C PHE A 123 -5.47 -13.23 5.01
N ASN A 124 -6.08 -12.06 4.84
CA ASN A 124 -5.35 -10.80 4.81
C ASN A 124 -4.65 -10.51 6.13
N VAL A 125 -5.28 -10.77 7.27
CA VAL A 125 -4.69 -10.56 8.60
C VAL A 125 -3.64 -11.62 8.86
N ALA A 126 -3.94 -12.90 8.59
CA ALA A 126 -3.01 -14.01 8.77
C ALA A 126 -1.72 -13.80 7.96
N MET A 127 -1.83 -13.44 6.69
CA MET A 127 -0.69 -13.15 5.81
C MET A 127 0.21 -12.05 6.38
N ARG A 128 -0.37 -10.97 6.89
CA ARG A 128 0.40 -9.85 7.45
C ARG A 128 1.14 -10.23 8.72
N GLN A 129 0.50 -11.01 9.58
CA GLN A 129 1.09 -11.48 10.83
C GLN A 129 2.19 -12.50 10.55
N GLU A 130 1.94 -13.49 9.69
CA GLU A 130 2.89 -14.56 9.40
C GLU A 130 4.14 -14.10 8.64
N LEU A 131 3.99 -13.12 7.76
CA LEU A 131 5.08 -12.53 6.99
C LEU A 131 5.69 -11.29 7.66
N ASP A 132 5.22 -10.89 8.85
CA ASP A 132 5.58 -9.65 9.55
C ASP A 132 5.56 -8.40 8.62
N ILE A 133 4.53 -8.31 7.79
CA ILE A 133 4.31 -7.17 6.89
C ILE A 133 3.69 -6.04 7.70
N TYR A 134 4.53 -5.25 8.36
CA TYR A 134 4.13 -4.31 9.41
C TYR A 134 3.70 -2.94 8.92
N ALA A 135 4.21 -2.48 7.77
CA ALA A 135 3.90 -1.16 7.24
C ALA A 135 3.03 -1.26 5.99
N SER A 136 1.81 -0.74 6.06
CA SER A 136 0.96 -0.53 4.87
C SER A 136 1.07 0.92 4.42
N ILE A 137 1.35 1.13 3.15
CA ILE A 137 1.56 2.43 2.52
C ILE A 137 0.52 2.62 1.43
N VAL A 138 -0.20 3.72 1.48
CA VAL A 138 -1.20 4.10 0.47
C VAL A 138 -0.86 5.49 -0.05
N LEU A 139 -0.65 5.60 -1.37
CA LEU A 139 -0.33 6.87 -2.02
C LEU A 139 -1.60 7.51 -2.57
N ILE A 140 -1.93 8.68 -2.07
CA ILE A 140 -3.15 9.42 -2.39
C ILE A 140 -2.75 10.71 -3.09
N LYS A 141 -2.96 10.76 -4.40
CA LYS A 141 -2.54 11.87 -5.23
C LYS A 141 -3.54 12.16 -6.33
N ASN A 142 -3.79 13.45 -6.58
CA ASN A 142 -4.56 13.85 -7.75
C ASN A 142 -3.84 13.46 -9.04
N ILE A 143 -4.60 12.99 -10.02
CA ILE A 143 -4.11 12.72 -11.36
C ILE A 143 -4.31 13.98 -12.22
N PRO A 144 -3.25 14.55 -12.83
CA PRO A 144 -3.38 15.70 -13.69
C PRO A 144 -4.39 15.46 -14.83
N GLY A 145 -5.29 16.43 -15.07
CA GLY A 145 -6.36 16.29 -16.08
C GLY A 145 -7.59 15.48 -15.64
N TYR A 146 -7.56 14.87 -14.43
CA TYR A 146 -8.73 14.22 -13.85
C TYR A 146 -9.31 15.09 -12.72
N LYS A 147 -10.46 15.68 -12.97
CA LYS A 147 -11.09 16.63 -12.04
C LYS A 147 -11.75 15.90 -10.88
N THR A 148 -11.38 16.26 -9.66
CA THR A 148 -11.96 15.78 -8.40
C THR A 148 -12.42 16.95 -7.54
N ARG A 149 -13.00 16.67 -6.37
CA ARG A 149 -13.50 17.70 -5.45
C ARG A 149 -12.40 18.67 -4.99
N HIS A 150 -11.20 18.17 -4.78
CA HIS A 150 -10.03 18.94 -4.35
C HIS A 150 -8.89 18.77 -5.34
N GLU A 151 -8.12 19.83 -5.53
CA GLU A 151 -6.89 19.83 -6.30
C GLU A 151 -5.67 19.91 -5.39
N GLY A 152 -4.52 19.49 -5.89
CA GLY A 152 -3.26 19.58 -5.16
C GLY A 152 -3.12 18.60 -4.00
N ILE A 153 -3.90 17.50 -4.00
CA ILE A 153 -3.73 16.43 -3.01
C ILE A 153 -2.50 15.61 -3.40
N ASP A 154 -1.57 15.47 -2.46
CA ASP A 154 -0.41 14.57 -2.56
C ASP A 154 0.00 14.16 -1.14
N LEU A 155 -0.65 13.15 -0.60
CA LEU A 155 -0.41 12.64 0.75
C LEU A 155 -0.19 11.12 0.77
N CYS A 156 0.48 10.64 1.80
CA CYS A 156 0.75 9.24 2.02
C CYS A 156 0.20 8.80 3.38
N VAL A 157 -0.55 7.71 3.39
CA VAL A 157 -1.00 7.06 4.64
C VAL A 157 -0.08 5.88 4.93
N ILE A 158 0.59 5.91 6.08
CA ILE A 158 1.40 4.83 6.61
C ILE A 158 0.69 4.26 7.83
N ARG A 159 0.33 2.99 7.74
CA ARG A 159 -0.48 2.27 8.72
C ARG A 159 0.33 1.17 9.36
N GLU A 160 0.34 1.10 10.69
CA GLU A 160 0.75 -0.11 11.39
C GLU A 160 -0.25 -1.23 11.06
N ASN A 161 0.21 -2.42 10.70
CA ASN A 161 -0.60 -3.41 10.00
C ASN A 161 -0.71 -4.76 10.75
N THR A 162 -0.02 -4.92 11.89
CA THR A 162 0.14 -6.21 12.57
C THR A 162 -0.44 -6.28 13.98
N GLU A 163 -0.93 -5.18 14.52
CA GLU A 163 -1.55 -5.12 15.87
C GLU A 163 -2.79 -4.21 15.88
N GLY A 164 -3.16 -3.70 17.03
CA GLY A 164 -4.34 -2.86 17.23
C GLY A 164 -5.61 -3.69 17.42
N GLU A 165 -6.71 -3.21 16.87
CA GLU A 165 -8.03 -3.84 16.90
C GLU A 165 -8.08 -5.15 16.07
N TYR A 166 -7.11 -5.35 15.19
CA TYR A 166 -6.98 -6.55 14.35
C TYR A 166 -6.23 -7.69 15.05
N SER A 167 -6.11 -7.64 16.39
CA SER A 167 -5.52 -8.71 17.19
C SER A 167 -6.30 -10.03 17.10
N GLY A 168 -7.60 -9.96 16.77
CA GLY A 168 -8.51 -11.10 16.77
C GLY A 168 -8.85 -11.60 18.18
N LEU A 169 -8.52 -10.82 19.21
CA LEU A 169 -8.79 -11.18 20.60
C LEU A 169 -10.13 -10.60 21.04
N GLU A 170 -11.16 -11.39 20.87
CA GLU A 170 -12.52 -11.08 21.28
C GLU A 170 -13.01 -12.12 22.28
N HIS A 171 -13.79 -11.67 23.26
CA HIS A 171 -14.34 -12.51 24.32
C HIS A 171 -15.80 -12.14 24.60
N GLN A 172 -16.65 -13.15 24.70
CA GLN A 172 -18.01 -12.97 25.17
C GLN A 172 -18.11 -13.40 26.63
N SER A 173 -18.12 -12.43 27.54
CA SER A 173 -18.14 -12.70 28.99
C SER A 173 -19.50 -13.25 29.44
N VAL A 174 -20.59 -12.72 28.92
CA VAL A 174 -21.95 -13.22 29.11
C VAL A 174 -22.77 -12.95 27.84
N ALA A 175 -23.93 -13.59 27.69
CA ALA A 175 -24.80 -13.36 26.53
C ALA A 175 -25.13 -11.87 26.38
N GLY A 176 -24.80 -11.32 25.21
CA GLY A 176 -25.02 -9.90 24.89
C GLY A 176 -23.93 -8.94 25.34
N VAL A 177 -22.81 -9.43 25.93
CA VAL A 177 -21.66 -8.62 26.29
C VAL A 177 -20.40 -9.18 25.63
N VAL A 178 -19.84 -8.45 24.68
CA VAL A 178 -18.63 -8.82 23.94
C VAL A 178 -17.54 -7.80 24.18
N GLU A 179 -16.35 -8.29 24.47
CA GLU A 179 -15.14 -7.51 24.71
C GLU A 179 -14.14 -7.73 23.56
N SER A 180 -13.48 -6.67 23.10
CA SER A 180 -12.43 -6.72 22.08
C SER A 180 -11.19 -6.02 22.59
N LEU A 181 -10.02 -6.66 22.46
CA LEU A 181 -8.75 -6.12 22.93
C LEU A 181 -8.01 -5.41 21.80
N LYS A 182 -7.80 -4.11 21.98
CA LYS A 182 -6.84 -3.33 21.20
C LYS A 182 -5.46 -3.45 21.83
N ILE A 183 -4.50 -4.01 21.12
CA ILE A 183 -3.12 -4.17 21.58
C ILE A 183 -2.21 -3.19 20.85
N ILE A 184 -1.49 -2.37 21.61
CA ILE A 184 -0.45 -1.46 21.11
C ILE A 184 0.83 -1.74 21.89
N THR A 185 1.91 -2.01 21.17
CA THR A 185 3.22 -2.27 21.76
C THR A 185 4.22 -1.17 21.41
N ARG A 186 5.14 -0.87 22.32
CA ARG A 186 6.19 0.12 22.09
C ARG A 186 7.07 -0.27 20.90
N ALA A 187 7.45 -1.54 20.80
CA ALA A 187 8.35 -2.01 19.74
C ALA A 187 7.77 -1.81 18.34
N LYS A 188 6.48 -2.13 18.15
CA LYS A 188 5.81 -1.95 16.84
C LYS A 188 5.52 -0.47 16.56
N SER A 189 5.14 0.30 17.59
CA SER A 189 4.96 1.75 17.47
C SER A 189 6.25 2.47 17.08
N GLU A 190 7.39 2.08 17.65
CA GLU A 190 8.70 2.62 17.30
C GLU A 190 9.11 2.23 15.89
N ARG A 191 8.89 0.98 15.50
CA ARG A 191 9.22 0.46 14.17
C ARG A 191 8.46 1.21 13.07
N ILE A 192 7.15 1.39 13.23
CA ILE A 192 6.35 2.09 12.22
C ILE A 192 6.64 3.60 12.20
N ALA A 193 6.94 4.22 13.33
CA ALA A 193 7.35 5.61 13.38
C ALA A 193 8.69 5.82 12.65
N LYS A 194 9.71 5.02 12.94
CA LYS A 194 11.01 5.05 12.23
C LYS A 194 10.83 4.84 10.73
N PHE A 195 9.98 3.91 10.33
CA PHE A 195 9.65 3.68 8.94
C PHE A 195 9.03 4.93 8.29
N ALA A 196 8.07 5.58 8.95
CA ALA A 196 7.40 6.75 8.41
C ALA A 196 8.38 7.94 8.22
N PHE A 197 9.28 8.16 9.15
CA PHE A 197 10.32 9.19 9.02
C PHE A 197 11.34 8.87 7.92
N ALA A 198 11.83 7.63 7.85
CA ALA A 198 12.74 7.18 6.80
C ALA A 198 12.09 7.30 5.41
N PHE A 199 10.82 6.90 5.29
CA PHE A 199 10.02 7.07 4.08
C PHE A 199 9.90 8.55 3.70
N ALA A 200 9.61 9.43 4.66
CA ALA A 200 9.48 10.85 4.42
C ALA A 200 10.79 11.44 3.86
N LEU A 201 11.93 11.11 4.45
CA LEU A 201 13.25 11.57 3.97
C LEU A 201 13.55 11.03 2.56
N ALA A 202 13.36 9.72 2.34
CA ALA A 202 13.65 9.08 1.05
C ALA A 202 12.80 9.64 -0.10
N ASN A 203 11.60 10.13 0.20
CA ASN A 203 10.66 10.68 -0.77
C ASN A 203 10.56 12.21 -0.77
N ASN A 204 11.52 12.90 -0.14
CA ASN A 204 11.56 14.37 -0.04
C ASN A 204 10.27 14.98 0.53
N ARG A 205 9.60 14.24 1.42
CA ARG A 205 8.45 14.72 2.19
C ARG A 205 8.92 15.66 3.29
N LYS A 206 8.06 16.55 3.72
CA LYS A 206 8.43 17.63 4.65
C LYS A 206 7.81 17.49 6.03
N LYS A 207 6.68 16.78 6.10
CA LYS A 207 5.88 16.71 7.32
C LYS A 207 5.39 15.30 7.61
N VAL A 208 5.48 14.89 8.88
CA VAL A 208 4.91 13.62 9.37
C VAL A 208 3.92 13.92 10.48
N THR A 209 2.66 13.52 10.28
CA THR A 209 1.57 13.72 11.25
C THR A 209 1.18 12.39 11.88
N CYS A 210 1.23 12.29 13.20
CA CYS A 210 0.77 11.14 13.96
C CYS A 210 -0.74 11.24 14.22
N ILE A 211 -1.51 10.23 13.82
CA ILE A 211 -2.95 10.18 14.07
C ILE A 211 -3.24 9.19 15.19
N HIS A 212 -4.06 9.61 16.16
CA HIS A 212 -4.35 8.84 17.38
C HIS A 212 -5.68 9.23 18.02
N LYS A 213 -6.08 8.50 19.06
CA LYS A 213 -7.23 8.86 19.94
C LYS A 213 -6.79 8.91 21.41
N ALA A 214 -5.59 9.44 21.70
CA ALA A 214 -4.97 9.42 23.03
C ALA A 214 -5.71 10.23 24.10
N ASN A 215 -6.63 11.12 23.72
CA ASN A 215 -7.51 11.81 24.68
C ASN A 215 -8.51 10.86 25.36
N ILE A 216 -8.87 9.75 24.70
CA ILE A 216 -9.74 8.69 25.23
C ILE A 216 -8.91 7.48 25.63
N MET A 217 -8.15 6.91 24.70
CA MET A 217 -7.30 5.74 24.93
C MET A 217 -5.91 6.16 25.41
N LYS A 218 -5.86 6.64 26.66
CA LYS A 218 -4.65 7.27 27.24
C LYS A 218 -3.46 6.31 27.34
N LEU A 219 -3.69 5.02 27.53
CA LEU A 219 -2.62 4.02 27.60
C LEU A 219 -2.23 3.54 26.21
N ALA A 220 -3.15 2.97 25.42
CA ALA A 220 -2.85 2.38 24.13
C ALA A 220 -2.39 3.45 23.11
N ASP A 221 -3.25 4.39 22.75
CA ASP A 221 -2.91 5.44 21.80
C ASP A 221 -1.93 6.46 22.36
N GLY A 222 -1.94 6.64 23.70
CA GLY A 222 -0.92 7.43 24.39
C GLY A 222 0.47 6.84 24.24
N LEU A 223 0.63 5.51 24.30
CA LEU A 223 1.89 4.83 24.03
C LEU A 223 2.35 5.06 22.59
N PHE A 224 1.46 4.89 21.61
CA PHE A 224 1.75 5.13 20.19
C PHE A 224 2.23 6.57 19.96
N ARG A 225 1.44 7.56 20.41
CA ARG A 225 1.74 8.99 20.30
C ARG A 225 3.08 9.37 20.96
N ASN A 226 3.32 8.91 22.19
CA ASN A 226 4.52 9.24 22.92
C ASN A 226 5.77 8.59 22.29
N THR A 227 5.63 7.36 21.79
CA THR A 227 6.70 6.68 21.05
C THR A 227 7.03 7.42 19.75
N PHE A 228 6.01 7.84 19.00
CA PHE A 228 6.20 8.67 17.80
C PHE A 228 6.98 9.95 18.12
N LYS A 229 6.58 10.70 19.18
CA LYS A 229 7.27 11.92 19.58
C LYS A 229 8.73 11.70 19.95
N LYS A 230 9.02 10.60 20.63
CA LYS A 230 10.39 10.25 20.98
C LYS A 230 11.24 9.93 19.73
N VAL A 231 10.68 9.19 18.77
CA VAL A 231 11.36 8.89 17.50
C VAL A 231 11.58 10.17 16.68
N ALA A 232 10.62 11.12 16.71
CA ALA A 232 10.72 12.39 15.99
C ALA A 232 11.94 13.23 16.38
N GLU A 233 12.46 13.07 17.60
CA GLU A 233 13.68 13.78 18.08
C GLU A 233 14.92 13.44 17.23
N ASP A 234 14.96 12.26 16.62
CA ASP A 234 16.04 11.81 15.73
C ASP A 234 15.94 12.41 14.31
N TYR A 235 14.85 13.11 13.99
CA TYR A 235 14.55 13.63 12.64
C TYR A 235 14.23 15.13 12.63
N PRO A 236 15.13 15.99 13.10
CA PRO A 236 14.85 17.43 13.32
C PRO A 236 14.63 18.23 12.03
N THR A 237 14.89 17.65 10.87
CA THR A 237 14.67 18.29 9.56
C THR A 237 13.26 18.16 9.04
N LEU A 238 12.43 17.31 9.67
CA LEU A 238 11.04 17.09 9.30
C LEU A 238 10.10 17.82 10.26
N GLU A 239 9.10 18.50 9.72
CA GLU A 239 7.99 19.01 10.54
C GLU A 239 7.19 17.86 11.11
N THR A 240 6.89 17.92 12.41
CA THR A 240 6.14 16.88 13.10
C THR A 240 4.99 17.46 13.89
N ASN A 241 3.84 16.83 13.77
CA ASN A 241 2.69 17.13 14.65
C ASN A 241 1.88 15.86 14.94
N ASP A 242 0.91 16.00 15.84
CA ASP A 242 -0.03 14.95 16.14
C ASP A 242 -1.47 15.48 16.08
N MET A 243 -2.42 14.61 15.71
CA MET A 243 -3.82 14.98 15.57
C MET A 243 -4.74 13.84 16.00
N ILE A 244 -5.85 14.20 16.66
CA ILE A 244 -6.90 13.24 17.02
C ILE A 244 -7.62 12.79 15.76
N VAL A 245 -7.91 11.49 15.65
CA VAL A 245 -8.45 10.85 14.45
C VAL A 245 -9.74 11.47 13.93
N ASP A 246 -10.65 11.91 14.82
CA ASP A 246 -11.91 12.55 14.41
C ASP A 246 -11.63 13.87 13.68
N ASN A 247 -10.75 14.70 14.25
CA ASN A 247 -10.33 15.95 13.64
C ASN A 247 -9.55 15.69 12.33
N ALA A 248 -8.68 14.69 12.30
CA ALA A 248 -7.96 14.31 11.09
C ALA A 248 -8.92 13.87 9.97
N SER A 249 -9.94 13.08 10.30
CA SER A 249 -10.96 12.65 9.34
C SER A 249 -11.73 13.83 8.75
N MET A 250 -12.18 14.76 9.59
CA MET A 250 -12.86 15.98 9.16
C MET A 250 -11.91 16.86 8.30
N GLN A 251 -10.68 17.03 8.72
CA GLN A 251 -9.71 17.86 8.01
C GLN A 251 -9.21 17.22 6.71
N CYS A 252 -9.14 15.89 6.61
CA CYS A 252 -8.87 15.22 5.33
C CYS A 252 -9.93 15.56 4.28
N VAL A 253 -11.20 15.69 4.67
CA VAL A 253 -12.29 16.06 3.74
C VAL A 253 -12.32 17.56 3.45
N SER A 254 -12.03 18.41 4.43
CA SER A 254 -12.16 19.88 4.28
C SER A 254 -10.90 20.54 3.74
N ARG A 255 -9.70 20.09 4.13
CA ARG A 255 -8.39 20.67 3.78
C ARG A 255 -7.31 19.60 3.62
N PRO A 256 -7.42 18.68 2.66
CA PRO A 256 -6.49 17.55 2.51
C PRO A 256 -5.04 18.00 2.21
N GLN A 257 -4.85 19.18 1.61
CA GLN A 257 -3.54 19.69 1.18
C GLN A 257 -2.58 20.00 2.33
N GLN A 258 -3.08 20.10 3.57
CA GLN A 258 -2.23 20.32 4.75
C GLN A 258 -1.46 19.07 5.20
N PHE A 259 -1.88 17.89 4.70
CA PHE A 259 -1.26 16.62 5.03
C PHE A 259 -0.20 16.24 3.99
N ASP A 260 0.86 15.57 4.48
CA ASP A 260 1.95 15.05 3.65
C ASP A 260 2.16 13.57 3.94
N VAL A 261 2.76 13.19 5.07
CA VAL A 261 2.84 11.81 5.53
C VAL A 261 2.02 11.66 6.81
N LEU A 262 1.09 10.72 6.82
CA LEU A 262 0.26 10.37 7.96
C LEU A 262 0.69 9.01 8.50
N VAL A 263 0.98 8.89 9.80
CA VAL A 263 1.29 7.63 10.46
C VAL A 263 0.29 7.34 11.57
N MET A 264 -0.20 6.10 11.65
CA MET A 264 -1.30 5.75 12.55
C MET A 264 -1.42 4.27 12.84
N PRO A 265 -2.14 3.92 13.94
CA PRO A 265 -2.58 2.56 14.23
C PRO A 265 -3.45 1.94 13.14
N ASN A 266 -3.63 0.65 13.23
CA ASN A 266 -4.22 -0.23 12.23
C ASN A 266 -5.60 0.22 11.73
N LEU A 267 -6.59 0.32 12.60
CA LEU A 267 -7.97 0.64 12.22
C LEU A 267 -8.08 2.03 11.57
N TYR A 268 -7.42 3.03 12.15
CA TYR A 268 -7.46 4.40 11.62
C TYR A 268 -6.85 4.50 10.22
N GLY A 269 -5.78 3.72 9.97
CA GLY A 269 -5.17 3.66 8.65
C GLY A 269 -6.12 3.11 7.58
N GLY A 270 -6.92 2.09 7.93
CA GLY A 270 -7.98 1.58 7.04
C GLY A 270 -9.04 2.64 6.71
N ILE A 271 -9.45 3.44 7.69
CA ILE A 271 -10.47 4.48 7.51
C ILE A 271 -9.92 5.65 6.68
N LEU A 272 -8.77 6.20 7.08
CA LEU A 272 -8.21 7.38 6.41
C LEU A 272 -7.72 7.10 5.00
N SER A 273 -7.22 5.90 4.70
CA SER A 273 -6.87 5.54 3.32
C SER A 273 -8.09 5.50 2.40
N ASN A 274 -9.26 5.03 2.89
CA ASN A 274 -10.50 5.03 2.11
C ASN A 274 -11.08 6.44 1.95
N ILE A 275 -10.99 7.30 2.98
CA ILE A 275 -11.35 8.72 2.85
C ILE A 275 -10.47 9.36 1.78
N GLY A 276 -9.15 9.15 1.84
CA GLY A 276 -8.21 9.68 0.86
C GLY A 276 -8.49 9.21 -0.56
N ALA A 277 -8.82 7.94 -0.75
CA ALA A 277 -9.21 7.40 -2.05
C ALA A 277 -10.47 8.12 -2.60
N GLY A 278 -11.47 8.33 -1.76
CA GLY A 278 -12.68 9.08 -2.15
C GLY A 278 -12.38 10.53 -2.59
N LEU A 279 -11.31 11.13 -2.05
CA LEU A 279 -10.93 12.51 -2.43
C LEU A 279 -10.29 12.61 -3.82
N VAL A 280 -9.65 11.56 -4.31
CA VAL A 280 -8.88 11.58 -5.56
C VAL A 280 -9.54 10.83 -6.71
N GLY A 281 -10.70 10.21 -6.49
CA GLY A 281 -11.50 9.58 -7.55
C GLY A 281 -11.87 8.12 -7.31
N GLY A 282 -11.53 7.55 -6.16
CA GLY A 282 -12.00 6.23 -5.75
C GLY A 282 -10.89 5.18 -5.59
N PRO A 283 -11.29 3.98 -5.16
CA PRO A 283 -10.35 2.88 -4.86
C PRO A 283 -9.64 2.34 -6.12
N GLY A 284 -10.23 2.50 -7.30
CA GLY A 284 -9.71 1.98 -8.57
C GLY A 284 -8.42 2.65 -9.06
N ILE A 285 -8.02 3.79 -8.47
CA ILE A 285 -6.84 4.55 -8.90
C ILE A 285 -5.77 4.74 -7.83
N VAL A 286 -6.00 4.25 -6.62
CA VAL A 286 -5.09 4.46 -5.49
C VAL A 286 -4.21 3.23 -5.30
N PRO A 287 -2.89 3.34 -5.55
CA PRO A 287 -1.96 2.25 -5.33
C PRO A 287 -1.53 2.14 -3.87
N GLY A 288 -1.06 0.96 -3.52
CA GLY A 288 -0.51 0.70 -2.20
C GLY A 288 0.52 -0.42 -2.20
N CYS A 289 1.17 -0.55 -1.06
CA CYS A 289 2.03 -1.69 -0.78
C CYS A 289 2.09 -1.97 0.72
N ASN A 290 2.50 -3.17 1.04
CA ASN A 290 2.73 -3.61 2.41
C ASN A 290 4.19 -4.06 2.52
N ILE A 291 4.93 -3.48 3.44
CA ILE A 291 6.36 -3.71 3.64
C ILE A 291 6.58 -4.45 4.94
N GLY A 292 7.27 -5.55 4.84
CA GLY A 292 7.79 -6.31 5.97
C GLY A 292 9.28 -6.06 6.17
N ARG A 293 9.90 -6.91 6.98
CA ARG A 293 11.34 -6.83 7.22
C ARG A 293 12.14 -7.16 5.95
N ASP A 294 11.73 -8.21 5.23
CA ASP A 294 12.41 -8.74 4.06
C ASP A 294 11.46 -9.15 2.92
N ILE A 295 10.18 -8.83 3.05
CA ILE A 295 9.13 -9.14 2.08
C ILE A 295 8.37 -7.85 1.77
N ALA A 296 8.10 -7.63 0.48
CA ALA A 296 7.25 -6.55 0.01
C ALA A 296 6.09 -7.12 -0.82
N VAL A 297 4.85 -6.74 -0.48
CA VAL A 297 3.65 -7.14 -1.21
C VAL A 297 2.93 -5.89 -1.69
N PHE A 298 2.75 -5.78 -2.99
CA PHE A 298 2.10 -4.66 -3.64
C PHE A 298 0.64 -5.01 -3.91
N GLU A 299 -0.29 -4.12 -3.56
CA GLU A 299 -1.73 -4.33 -3.71
C GLU A 299 -2.43 -2.98 -3.87
N PRO A 300 -3.67 -2.91 -4.41
CA PRO A 300 -4.44 -1.66 -4.39
C PRO A 300 -4.54 -1.09 -2.97
N GLY A 301 -4.46 0.22 -2.85
CA GLY A 301 -4.46 0.91 -1.55
C GLY A 301 -5.75 0.77 -0.76
N CYS A 302 -6.86 0.47 -1.44
CA CYS A 302 -8.17 0.24 -0.85
C CYS A 302 -8.70 -1.16 -1.18
N ARG A 303 -9.52 -1.73 -0.27
CA ARG A 303 -9.95 -3.14 -0.33
C ARG A 303 -11.37 -3.27 -0.83
N HIS A 304 -11.58 -3.03 -2.11
CA HIS A 304 -12.85 -3.22 -2.78
C HIS A 304 -12.74 -4.36 -3.80
N VAL A 305 -13.46 -5.43 -3.55
CA VAL A 305 -13.36 -6.69 -4.31
C VAL A 305 -14.12 -6.61 -5.64
N GLY A 306 -15.15 -5.77 -5.73
CA GLY A 306 -15.96 -5.58 -6.93
C GLY A 306 -16.67 -6.86 -7.39
N LEU A 307 -17.26 -7.61 -6.47
CA LEU A 307 -17.97 -8.86 -6.77
C LEU A 307 -19.12 -8.67 -7.75
N ASP A 308 -19.79 -7.52 -7.67
CA ASP A 308 -20.93 -7.13 -8.52
C ASP A 308 -20.56 -6.92 -10.00
N ILE A 309 -19.30 -6.62 -10.28
CA ILE A 309 -18.80 -6.40 -11.65
C ILE A 309 -17.80 -7.48 -12.11
N LYS A 310 -17.56 -8.52 -11.33
CA LYS A 310 -16.72 -9.66 -11.69
C LYS A 310 -17.13 -10.26 -13.03
N GLY A 311 -16.19 -10.44 -13.96
CA GLY A 311 -16.42 -11.04 -15.28
C GLY A 311 -17.18 -10.17 -16.27
N LYS A 312 -17.44 -8.88 -15.94
CA LYS A 312 -18.19 -7.97 -16.82
C LYS A 312 -17.33 -7.03 -17.65
N ASP A 313 -16.00 -7.17 -17.58
CA ASP A 313 -15.04 -6.29 -18.27
C ASP A 313 -15.25 -4.79 -17.95
N GLN A 314 -15.56 -4.47 -16.69
CA GLN A 314 -15.86 -3.11 -16.23
C GLN A 314 -14.88 -2.61 -15.15
N ALA A 315 -13.98 -3.46 -14.72
CA ALA A 315 -13.04 -3.16 -13.64
C ALA A 315 -12.01 -2.10 -14.07
N ASN A 316 -11.66 -1.22 -13.14
CA ASN A 316 -10.56 -0.28 -13.32
C ASN A 316 -9.23 -0.94 -12.92
N PRO A 317 -8.29 -1.20 -13.83
CA PRO A 317 -7.04 -1.86 -13.49
C PRO A 317 -5.96 -0.90 -12.96
N SER A 318 -6.22 0.42 -12.95
CA SER A 318 -5.21 1.45 -12.67
C SER A 318 -4.53 1.27 -11.33
N ALA A 319 -5.29 0.98 -10.25
CA ALA A 319 -4.70 0.83 -8.92
C ALA A 319 -3.69 -0.32 -8.86
N LEU A 320 -4.00 -1.47 -9.48
CA LEU A 320 -3.08 -2.61 -9.51
C LEU A 320 -1.88 -2.36 -10.43
N ILE A 321 -2.08 -1.73 -11.59
CA ILE A 321 -0.98 -1.34 -12.50
C ILE A 321 -0.03 -0.37 -11.81
N LEU A 322 -0.56 0.63 -11.10
CA LEU A 322 0.26 1.59 -10.35
C LEU A 322 0.97 0.93 -9.16
N SER A 323 0.32 -0.03 -8.48
CA SER A 323 0.96 -0.83 -7.43
C SER A 323 2.08 -1.72 -8.00
N ALA A 324 1.87 -2.30 -9.17
CA ALA A 324 2.92 -3.02 -9.90
C ALA A 324 4.07 -2.09 -10.31
N SER A 325 3.79 -0.85 -10.70
CA SER A 325 4.83 0.16 -10.94
C SER A 325 5.63 0.50 -9.67
N MET A 326 4.97 0.55 -8.50
CA MET A 326 5.69 0.67 -7.22
C MET A 326 6.60 -0.54 -6.96
N MET A 327 6.13 -1.75 -7.29
CA MET A 327 6.93 -2.97 -7.21
C MET A 327 8.18 -2.89 -8.09
N LEU A 328 8.05 -2.41 -9.30
CA LEU A 328 9.20 -2.22 -10.20
C LEU A 328 10.22 -1.24 -9.64
N ARG A 329 9.78 -0.11 -9.07
CA ARG A 329 10.68 0.83 -8.38
C ARG A 329 11.38 0.20 -7.19
N HIS A 330 10.68 -0.62 -6.43
CA HIS A 330 11.24 -1.32 -5.27
C HIS A 330 12.43 -2.22 -5.67
N VAL A 331 12.39 -2.83 -6.83
CA VAL A 331 13.49 -3.68 -7.34
C VAL A 331 14.47 -2.94 -8.27
N GLY A 332 14.33 -1.62 -8.40
CA GLY A 332 15.25 -0.78 -9.20
C GLY A 332 15.01 -0.83 -10.70
N LEU A 333 13.81 -1.19 -11.14
CA LEU A 333 13.37 -1.15 -12.55
C LEU A 333 12.62 0.16 -12.84
N ASP A 334 13.29 1.30 -12.56
CA ASP A 334 12.68 2.63 -12.59
C ASP A 334 12.18 3.04 -13.99
N ASP A 335 12.88 2.67 -15.05
CA ASP A 335 12.51 3.02 -16.42
C ASP A 335 11.17 2.39 -16.83
N HIS A 336 10.99 1.10 -16.56
CA HIS A 336 9.73 0.40 -16.76
C HIS A 336 8.62 1.02 -15.90
N ALA A 337 8.89 1.24 -14.62
CA ALA A 337 7.94 1.83 -13.69
C ALA A 337 7.47 3.23 -14.12
N ASN A 338 8.39 4.08 -14.58
CA ASN A 338 8.10 5.42 -15.05
C ASN A 338 7.26 5.41 -16.32
N ARG A 339 7.63 4.59 -17.30
CA ARG A 339 6.92 4.45 -18.57
C ARG A 339 5.47 3.99 -18.33
N ILE A 340 5.27 2.92 -17.57
CA ILE A 340 3.95 2.36 -17.26
C ILE A 340 3.10 3.37 -16.48
N SER A 341 3.62 3.92 -15.38
CA SER A 341 2.83 4.82 -14.55
C SER A 341 2.48 6.13 -15.26
N ARG A 342 3.38 6.65 -16.08
CA ARG A 342 3.12 7.84 -16.91
C ARG A 342 2.00 7.57 -17.91
N ALA A 343 2.03 6.42 -18.60
CA ALA A 343 0.98 6.04 -19.54
C ALA A 343 -0.40 5.96 -18.89
N VAL A 344 -0.49 5.34 -17.69
CA VAL A 344 -1.74 5.31 -16.92
C VAL A 344 -2.25 6.72 -16.62
N TYR A 345 -1.38 7.61 -16.14
CA TYR A 345 -1.78 8.98 -15.82
C TYR A 345 -2.19 9.77 -17.06
N ASP A 346 -1.49 9.61 -18.18
CA ASP A 346 -1.82 10.29 -19.42
C ASP A 346 -3.16 9.81 -20.01
N VAL A 347 -3.46 8.51 -19.93
CA VAL A 347 -4.76 7.97 -20.37
C VAL A 347 -5.90 8.52 -19.51
N ILE A 348 -5.75 8.49 -18.19
CA ILE A 348 -6.76 9.02 -17.27
C ILE A 348 -6.93 10.54 -17.48
N GLY A 349 -5.81 11.27 -17.52
CA GLY A 349 -5.80 12.73 -17.73
C GLY A 349 -6.39 13.17 -19.04
N GLY A 350 -6.13 12.40 -20.11
CA GLY A 350 -6.68 12.66 -21.45
C GLY A 350 -8.20 12.53 -21.58
N GLY A 351 -8.83 11.80 -20.65
CA GLY A 351 -10.28 11.74 -20.50
C GLY A 351 -11.06 10.94 -21.53
N LYS A 352 -10.40 10.46 -22.58
CA LYS A 352 -11.07 9.72 -23.68
C LYS A 352 -11.43 8.29 -23.29
N THR A 353 -10.55 7.61 -22.52
CA THR A 353 -10.69 6.22 -22.16
C THR A 353 -10.64 6.11 -20.63
N ARG A 354 -11.80 6.26 -19.99
CA ARG A 354 -11.99 6.12 -18.54
C ARG A 354 -12.99 5.03 -18.27
N THR A 355 -12.77 4.25 -17.23
CA THR A 355 -13.72 3.26 -16.75
C THR A 355 -14.90 3.93 -16.04
N ARG A 356 -15.94 3.15 -15.76
CA ARG A 356 -17.21 3.64 -15.21
C ARG A 356 -17.08 4.35 -13.86
N ASP A 357 -16.21 3.86 -12.97
CA ASP A 357 -15.91 4.48 -11.67
C ASP A 357 -15.28 5.87 -11.79
N MET A 358 -14.64 6.17 -12.93
CA MET A 358 -14.06 7.48 -13.26
C MET A 358 -14.99 8.35 -14.15
N GLY A 359 -16.25 7.95 -14.30
CA GLY A 359 -17.24 8.68 -15.12
C GLY A 359 -17.11 8.46 -16.62
N GLY A 360 -16.41 7.43 -17.06
CA GLY A 360 -16.33 6.99 -18.45
C GLY A 360 -17.19 5.77 -18.74
N ASN A 361 -16.95 5.12 -19.89
CA ASN A 361 -17.63 3.90 -20.34
C ASN A 361 -16.66 2.84 -20.84
N ALA A 362 -15.36 3.07 -20.74
CA ALA A 362 -14.36 2.14 -21.23
C ALA A 362 -14.39 0.83 -20.43
N THR A 363 -14.21 -0.27 -21.12
CA THR A 363 -14.00 -1.57 -20.52
C THR A 363 -12.58 -1.70 -19.95
N THR A 364 -12.33 -2.73 -19.13
CA THR A 364 -11.01 -3.06 -18.61
C THR A 364 -10.00 -3.28 -19.76
N HIS A 365 -10.44 -3.98 -20.81
CA HIS A 365 -9.61 -4.25 -21.99
C HIS A 365 -9.31 -2.98 -22.78
N GLU A 366 -10.31 -2.13 -23.03
CA GLU A 366 -10.11 -0.86 -23.74
C GLU A 366 -9.18 0.07 -22.99
N PHE A 367 -9.32 0.15 -21.66
CA PHE A 367 -8.40 0.92 -20.84
C PHE A 367 -6.98 0.39 -20.91
N THR A 368 -6.81 -0.94 -20.77
CA THR A 368 -5.49 -1.60 -20.86
C THR A 368 -4.86 -1.34 -22.22
N ARG A 369 -5.63 -1.43 -23.30
CA ARG A 369 -5.16 -1.13 -24.66
C ARG A 369 -4.71 0.32 -24.81
N ALA A 370 -5.49 1.27 -24.30
CA ALA A 370 -5.13 2.69 -24.33
C ALA A 370 -3.80 2.96 -23.58
N VAL A 371 -3.54 2.24 -22.48
CA VAL A 371 -2.25 2.32 -21.78
C VAL A 371 -1.11 1.80 -22.64
N LEU A 372 -1.29 0.66 -23.33
CA LEU A 372 -0.29 0.11 -24.26
C LEU A 372 0.01 1.07 -25.40
N ASP A 373 -1.03 1.54 -26.10
CA ASP A 373 -0.89 2.49 -27.20
C ASP A 373 -0.17 3.78 -26.76
N ARG A 374 -0.44 4.22 -25.52
CA ARG A 374 0.24 5.37 -24.93
C ARG A 374 1.72 5.11 -24.65
N MET A 375 2.06 3.91 -24.15
CA MET A 375 3.46 3.51 -23.91
C MET A 375 4.28 3.46 -25.21
N GLU A 376 3.70 3.00 -26.32
CA GLU A 376 4.34 2.98 -27.64
C GLU A 376 4.66 4.37 -28.18
N SER A 377 3.96 5.42 -27.67
CA SER A 377 4.17 6.80 -28.10
C SER A 377 5.33 7.52 -27.43
N TYR A 378 6.02 6.89 -26.49
CA TYR A 378 7.21 7.40 -25.80
C TYR A 378 8.50 6.88 -26.45
#